data_cb5129a55a7951eaf1c9ce48135b47cc
#
_entry.id   cb5129a55a7951eaf1c9ce48135b47cc
#
_cell.length_a   1.000
_cell.length_b   1.000
_cell.length_c   1.000
_cell.angle_alpha   90.00
_cell.angle_beta   90.00
_cell.angle_gamma   90.00
#
_symmetry.space_group_name_H-M   'P 1'
#
loop_
_entity.id
_entity.type
_entity.pdbx_description
1 polymer ?
#
loop_
_entity_poly.entity_id
_entity_poly.type
_entity_poly.pdbx_seq_one_letter_code
_entity_poly.pdbx_strand_id
1 'polypeptide(L)'
;MDQERARAAALDYDDPICVDYEATTNMYKSCVIEALKAIQQRPIGRVAIMMATHNEDTVRFVLEKMHEYNVTPEQRLICFGQLFGMCDQLSFILGQNGYSVYKYVPYGPVEEVLPYLSRRALENGSILSNTKVERQLMWAELKRRLRNRQFFYQP
;
A
#
# COMPACT_ATOMS: atom_id res chain seq x y z
N MET A 1 -0.36 -19.21 1.78
CA MET A 1 -1.77 -19.55 1.44
C MET A 1 -2.03 -21.03 1.64
N ASP A 2 -1.28 -21.94 0.99
CA ASP A 2 -1.55 -23.38 1.06
C ASP A 2 -1.47 -23.98 2.48
N GLN A 3 -0.57 -23.48 3.29
CA GLN A 3 -0.46 -23.90 4.70
C GLN A 3 -1.69 -23.56 5.54
N GLU A 4 -2.31 -22.40 5.31
CA GLU A 4 -3.51 -22.00 6.05
C GLU A 4 -4.74 -22.78 5.58
N ARG A 5 -4.85 -23.06 4.28
CA ARG A 5 -5.90 -23.96 3.75
C ARG A 5 -5.80 -25.36 4.34
N ALA A 6 -4.60 -25.91 4.36
CA ALA A 6 -4.35 -27.21 4.97
C ALA A 6 -4.69 -27.22 6.48
N ARG A 7 -4.39 -26.14 7.18
CA ARG A 7 -4.72 -25.98 8.60
C ARG A 7 -6.23 -25.87 8.81
N ALA A 8 -6.93 -25.08 8.00
CA ALA A 8 -8.38 -24.94 8.06
C ALA A 8 -9.07 -26.31 7.87
N ALA A 9 -8.62 -27.07 6.86
CA ALA A 9 -9.12 -28.42 6.61
C ALA A 9 -8.82 -29.40 7.75
N ALA A 10 -7.64 -29.28 8.40
CA ALA A 10 -7.25 -30.16 9.51
C ALA A 10 -7.99 -29.84 10.81
N LEU A 11 -8.41 -28.60 11.02
CA LEU A 11 -9.08 -28.12 12.24
C LEU A 11 -10.58 -27.89 12.04
N ASP A 12 -11.12 -28.23 10.88
CA ASP A 12 -12.55 -28.18 10.51
C ASP A 12 -13.18 -26.80 10.74
N TYR A 13 -12.50 -25.73 10.22
CA TYR A 13 -13.08 -24.41 10.13
C TYR A 13 -13.06 -23.88 8.69
N ASP A 14 -13.90 -22.88 8.42
CA ASP A 14 -14.01 -22.30 7.08
C ASP A 14 -12.66 -21.72 6.60
N ASP A 15 -12.33 -21.98 5.32
CA ASP A 15 -11.11 -21.44 4.72
C ASP A 15 -11.12 -19.91 4.75
N PRO A 16 -10.23 -19.26 5.52
CA PRO A 16 -10.21 -17.79 5.64
C PRO A 16 -9.61 -17.09 4.42
N ILE A 17 -9.08 -17.85 3.46
CA ILE A 17 -8.41 -17.29 2.30
C ILE A 17 -9.44 -16.96 1.21
N CYS A 18 -9.47 -15.71 0.78
CA CYS A 18 -10.32 -15.27 -0.31
C CYS A 18 -10.05 -16.08 -1.57
N VAL A 19 -11.12 -16.39 -2.32
CA VAL A 19 -11.06 -17.27 -3.49
C VAL A 19 -10.25 -16.71 -4.64
N ASP A 20 -10.23 -15.38 -4.79
CA ASP A 20 -9.52 -14.69 -5.86
C ASP A 20 -9.02 -13.29 -5.45
N TYR A 21 -8.41 -12.59 -6.40
CA TYR A 21 -7.88 -11.25 -6.23
C TYR A 21 -8.99 -10.21 -5.97
N GLU A 22 -10.13 -10.35 -6.65
CA GLU A 22 -11.25 -9.43 -6.49
C GLU A 22 -11.89 -9.57 -5.11
N ALA A 23 -12.14 -10.79 -4.66
CA ALA A 23 -12.62 -11.08 -3.32
C ALA A 23 -11.67 -10.53 -2.24
N THR A 24 -10.35 -10.68 -2.44
CA THR A 24 -9.33 -10.11 -1.55
C THR A 24 -9.42 -8.58 -1.50
N THR A 25 -9.55 -7.94 -2.67
CA THR A 25 -9.67 -6.48 -2.77
C THR A 25 -10.95 -5.97 -2.09
N ASN A 26 -12.06 -6.67 -2.28
CA ASN A 26 -13.33 -6.32 -1.66
C ASN A 26 -13.30 -6.50 -0.13
N MET A 27 -12.70 -7.57 0.35
CA MET A 27 -12.49 -7.78 1.78
C MET A 27 -11.61 -6.68 2.38
N TYR A 28 -10.52 -6.31 1.70
CA TYR A 28 -9.66 -5.21 2.13
C TYR A 28 -10.43 -3.90 2.24
N LYS A 29 -11.26 -3.56 1.23
CA LYS A 29 -12.10 -2.37 1.24
C LYS A 29 -13.12 -2.39 2.39
N SER A 30 -13.73 -3.53 2.66
CA SER A 30 -14.64 -3.71 3.80
C SER A 30 -13.93 -3.47 5.14
N CYS A 31 -12.73 -4.02 5.32
CA CYS A 31 -11.91 -3.78 6.52
C CYS A 31 -11.55 -2.30 6.69
N VAL A 32 -11.26 -1.58 5.60
CA VAL A 32 -11.00 -0.14 5.62
C VAL A 32 -12.22 0.63 6.16
N ILE A 33 -13.43 0.31 5.68
CA ILE A 33 -14.67 0.96 6.13
C ILE A 33 -14.90 0.72 7.62
N GLU A 34 -14.77 -0.53 8.09
CA GLU A 34 -14.95 -0.84 9.50
C GLU A 34 -13.91 -0.16 10.39
N ALA A 35 -12.69 -0.06 9.91
CA ALA A 35 -11.63 0.65 10.60
C ALA A 35 -11.90 2.17 10.69
N LEU A 36 -12.42 2.80 9.62
CA LEU A 36 -12.83 4.20 9.63
C LEU A 36 -13.99 4.46 10.59
N LYS A 37 -14.99 3.56 10.62
CA LYS A 37 -16.07 3.61 11.63
C LYS A 37 -15.51 3.54 13.05
N ALA A 38 -14.55 2.66 13.29
CA ALA A 38 -13.90 2.53 14.59
C ALA A 38 -13.11 3.79 14.99
N ILE A 39 -12.49 4.48 14.03
CA ILE A 39 -11.83 5.78 14.25
C ILE A 39 -12.84 6.83 14.70
N GLN A 40 -14.02 6.89 14.07
CA GLN A 40 -15.06 7.86 14.45
C GLN A 40 -15.72 7.57 15.83
N GLN A 41 -15.90 6.29 16.15
CA GLN A 41 -16.58 5.87 17.37
C GLN A 41 -15.71 5.94 18.63
N ARG A 42 -14.40 6.06 18.48
CA ARG A 42 -13.44 6.02 19.59
C ARG A 42 -12.73 7.36 19.76
N PRO A 43 -12.22 7.66 20.95
CA PRO A 43 -11.43 8.86 21.17
C PRO A 43 -10.24 8.94 20.20
N ILE A 44 -9.93 10.14 19.75
CA ILE A 44 -8.83 10.42 18.80
C ILE A 44 -7.53 9.77 19.29
N GLY A 45 -6.83 9.09 18.38
CA GLY A 45 -5.55 8.42 18.66
C GLY A 45 -5.65 7.01 19.26
N ARG A 46 -6.87 6.51 19.53
CA ARG A 46 -7.06 5.11 19.99
C ARG A 46 -7.01 4.07 18.87
N VAL A 47 -7.29 4.49 17.66
CA VAL A 47 -7.21 3.64 16.46
C VAL A 47 -6.38 4.38 15.43
N ALA A 48 -5.35 3.71 14.93
CA ALA A 48 -4.57 4.16 13.78
C ALA A 48 -4.33 2.96 12.86
N ILE A 49 -4.22 3.20 11.56
CA ILE A 49 -4.17 2.15 10.56
C ILE A 49 -3.07 2.43 9.57
N MET A 50 -2.31 1.37 9.22
CA MET A 50 -1.38 1.41 8.11
C MET A 50 -2.00 0.69 6.90
N MET A 51 -2.21 1.42 5.83
CA MET A 51 -2.66 0.92 4.53
C MET A 51 -1.47 0.37 3.75
N ALA A 52 -1.18 -0.91 3.94
CA ALA A 52 -0.07 -1.60 3.28
C ALA A 52 -0.53 -2.15 1.93
N THR A 53 -0.43 -1.33 0.88
CA THR A 53 -0.87 -1.72 -0.47
C THR A 53 -0.07 -1.01 -1.56
N HIS A 54 0.15 -1.69 -2.69
CA HIS A 54 0.67 -1.14 -3.95
C HIS A 54 -0.45 -0.91 -4.98
N ASN A 55 -1.69 -1.27 -4.66
CA ASN A 55 -2.82 -1.11 -5.57
C ASN A 55 -3.32 0.33 -5.55
N GLU A 56 -3.17 1.03 -6.68
CA GLU A 56 -3.58 2.43 -6.84
C GLU A 56 -5.09 2.62 -6.63
N ASP A 57 -5.92 1.73 -7.15
CA ASP A 57 -7.38 1.83 -6.98
C ASP A 57 -7.79 1.69 -5.53
N THR A 58 -7.10 0.83 -4.78
CA THR A 58 -7.31 0.70 -3.34
C THR A 58 -6.91 1.96 -2.60
N VAL A 59 -5.77 2.58 -2.96
CA VAL A 59 -5.36 3.86 -2.36
C VAL A 59 -6.37 4.97 -2.66
N ARG A 60 -6.82 5.09 -3.90
CA ARG A 60 -7.88 6.05 -4.28
C ARG A 60 -9.15 5.86 -3.46
N PHE A 61 -9.60 4.62 -3.33
CA PHE A 61 -10.75 4.27 -2.50
C PHE A 61 -10.55 4.70 -1.03
N VAL A 62 -9.35 4.46 -0.46
CA VAL A 62 -9.06 4.90 0.92
C VAL A 62 -9.14 6.41 1.04
N LEU A 63 -8.59 7.17 0.11
CA LEU A 63 -8.63 8.64 0.11
C LEU A 63 -10.07 9.16 0.03
N GLU A 64 -10.89 8.59 -0.86
CA GLU A 64 -12.31 8.93 -0.97
C GLU A 64 -13.05 8.68 0.37
N LYS A 65 -12.81 7.52 0.97
CA LYS A 65 -13.42 7.18 2.26
C LYS A 65 -12.89 8.04 3.41
N MET A 66 -11.61 8.39 3.45
CA MET A 66 -11.09 9.36 4.41
C MET A 66 -11.85 10.68 4.34
N HIS A 67 -12.11 11.17 3.13
CA HIS A 67 -12.89 12.40 2.94
C HIS A 67 -14.34 12.23 3.41
N GLU A 68 -15.02 11.14 3.06
CA GLU A 68 -16.40 10.85 3.51
C GLU A 68 -16.53 10.77 5.04
N TYR A 69 -15.52 10.19 5.68
CA TYR A 69 -15.50 10.02 7.14
C TYR A 69 -14.81 11.19 7.87
N ASN A 70 -14.49 12.29 7.18
CA ASN A 70 -13.82 13.46 7.74
C ASN A 70 -12.52 13.14 8.50
N VAL A 71 -11.75 12.17 8.02
CA VAL A 71 -10.42 11.85 8.52
C VAL A 71 -9.38 12.59 7.68
N THR A 72 -8.69 13.56 8.29
CA THR A 72 -7.74 14.40 7.58
C THR A 72 -6.30 13.90 7.70
N PRO A 73 -5.41 14.25 6.75
CA PRO A 73 -3.99 13.87 6.82
C PRO A 73 -3.28 14.33 8.09
N GLU A 74 -3.66 15.51 8.62
CA GLU A 74 -3.05 16.14 9.81
C GLU A 74 -3.28 15.31 11.07
N GLN A 75 -4.38 14.55 11.13
CA GLN A 75 -4.68 13.68 12.26
C GLN A 75 -3.74 12.49 12.36
N ARG A 76 -3.07 12.13 11.26
CA ARG A 76 -2.11 11.00 11.16
C ARG A 76 -2.67 9.66 11.66
N LEU A 77 -3.97 9.47 11.57
CA LEU A 77 -4.64 8.23 11.97
C LEU A 77 -4.57 7.15 10.90
N ILE A 78 -4.37 7.58 9.64
CA ILE A 78 -4.16 6.70 8.50
C ILE A 78 -2.82 7.04 7.88
N CYS A 79 -1.99 6.02 7.70
CA CYS A 79 -0.74 6.12 6.97
C CYS A 79 -0.68 5.07 5.86
N PHE A 80 0.15 5.32 4.86
CA PHE A 80 0.35 4.44 3.72
C PHE A 80 1.72 3.79 3.80
N GLY A 81 1.78 2.47 3.62
CA GLY A 81 3.01 1.68 3.66
C GLY A 81 3.24 0.97 2.34
N GLN A 82 4.45 1.06 1.81
CA GLN A 82 4.82 0.43 0.55
C GLN A 82 6.25 -0.09 0.63
N LEU A 83 6.59 -1.07 -0.20
CA LEU A 83 7.95 -1.56 -0.28
C LEU A 83 8.86 -0.52 -0.94
N PHE A 84 10.08 -0.43 -0.46
CA PHE A 84 11.11 0.43 -1.04
C PHE A 84 11.37 0.07 -2.51
N GLY A 85 11.48 1.09 -3.37
CA GLY A 85 11.68 0.91 -4.80
C GLY A 85 10.44 0.49 -5.59
N MET A 86 9.24 0.47 -4.96
CA MET A 86 7.97 0.15 -5.61
C MET A 86 6.95 1.27 -5.41
N CYS A 87 6.14 1.55 -6.44
CA CYS A 87 5.06 2.56 -6.41
C CYS A 87 5.53 3.96 -5.97
N ASP A 88 6.72 4.37 -6.35
CA ASP A 88 7.27 5.66 -5.94
C ASP A 88 6.45 6.83 -6.47
N GLN A 89 5.89 6.73 -7.68
CA GLN A 89 4.96 7.71 -8.25
C GLN A 89 3.76 7.99 -7.32
N LEU A 90 3.23 6.95 -6.68
CA LEU A 90 2.11 7.08 -5.75
C LEU A 90 2.56 7.64 -4.40
N SER A 91 3.67 7.14 -3.88
CA SER A 91 4.24 7.57 -2.61
C SER A 91 4.59 9.05 -2.58
N PHE A 92 5.22 9.54 -3.65
CA PHE A 92 5.59 10.96 -3.75
C PHE A 92 4.36 11.87 -3.84
N ILE A 93 3.34 11.48 -4.61
CA ILE A 93 2.10 12.25 -4.70
C ILE A 93 1.39 12.33 -3.35
N LEU A 94 1.27 11.20 -2.64
CA LEU A 94 0.68 11.17 -1.31
C LEU A 94 1.45 12.04 -0.32
N GLY A 95 2.78 11.93 -0.30
CA GLY A 95 3.64 12.74 0.57
C GLY A 95 3.55 14.24 0.28
N GLN A 96 3.50 14.64 -1.00
CA GLN A 96 3.31 16.05 -1.40
C GLN A 96 1.97 16.62 -0.97
N ASN A 97 0.95 15.78 -0.86
CA ASN A 97 -0.38 16.18 -0.39
C ASN A 97 -0.56 16.02 1.14
N GLY A 98 0.54 15.87 1.89
CA GLY A 98 0.54 15.89 3.35
C GLY A 98 0.14 14.56 4.01
N TYR A 99 -0.07 13.49 3.23
CA TYR A 99 -0.34 12.17 3.80
C TYR A 99 0.91 11.52 4.39
N SER A 100 0.74 10.80 5.48
CA SER A 100 1.83 10.03 6.10
C SER A 100 2.14 8.79 5.25
N VAL A 101 3.32 8.76 4.64
CA VAL A 101 3.76 7.66 3.77
C VAL A 101 5.06 7.08 4.28
N TYR A 102 5.13 5.77 4.31
CA TYR A 102 6.29 5.01 4.79
C TYR A 102 6.75 4.02 3.72
N LYS A 103 8.07 3.86 3.63
CA LYS A 103 8.69 2.82 2.81
C LYS A 103 9.29 1.75 3.71
N TYR A 104 8.88 0.50 3.50
CA TYR A 104 9.49 -0.63 4.17
C TYR A 104 10.85 -0.94 3.51
N VAL A 105 11.92 -0.79 4.27
CA VAL A 105 13.28 -1.05 3.84
C VAL A 105 13.83 -2.22 4.64
N PRO A 106 13.99 -3.41 4.04
CA PRO A 106 14.67 -4.52 4.73
C PRO A 106 16.16 -4.19 4.88
N TYR A 107 16.69 -4.33 6.08
CA TYR A 107 18.10 -4.16 6.38
C TYR A 107 18.55 -5.18 7.45
N GLY A 108 19.84 -5.52 7.44
CA GLY A 108 20.41 -6.47 8.39
C GLY A 108 21.49 -7.34 7.76
N PRO A 109 21.94 -8.38 8.46
CA PRO A 109 22.88 -9.37 7.94
C PRO A 109 22.34 -10.02 6.65
N VAL A 110 23.23 -10.26 5.69
CA VAL A 110 22.85 -10.81 4.36
C VAL A 110 22.11 -12.14 4.50
N GLU A 111 22.53 -12.98 5.44
CA GLU A 111 21.96 -14.30 5.70
C GLU A 111 20.48 -14.24 6.11
N GLU A 112 20.06 -13.17 6.76
CA GLU A 112 18.67 -12.96 7.19
C GLU A 112 17.85 -12.23 6.14
N VAL A 113 18.45 -11.22 5.50
CA VAL A 113 17.74 -10.34 4.55
C VAL A 113 17.56 -11.00 3.19
N LEU A 114 18.54 -11.76 2.71
CA LEU A 114 18.49 -12.37 1.39
C LEU A 114 17.33 -13.38 1.22
N PRO A 115 17.04 -14.29 2.17
CA PRO A 115 15.88 -15.18 2.09
C PRO A 115 14.55 -14.42 2.04
N TYR A 116 14.45 -13.31 2.78
CA TYR A 116 13.27 -12.43 2.74
C TYR A 116 13.10 -11.81 1.35
N LEU A 117 14.15 -11.21 0.80
CA LEU A 117 14.13 -10.57 -0.53
C LEU A 117 13.83 -11.58 -1.64
N SER A 118 14.38 -12.79 -1.56
CA SER A 118 14.13 -13.85 -2.54
C SER A 118 12.65 -14.25 -2.57
N ARG A 119 12.01 -14.41 -1.38
CA ARG A 119 10.57 -14.69 -1.32
C ARG A 119 9.76 -13.54 -1.90
N ARG A 120 10.10 -12.29 -1.58
CA ARG A 120 9.41 -11.11 -2.15
C ARG A 120 9.58 -11.03 -3.65
N ALA A 121 10.76 -11.32 -4.19
CA ALA A 121 10.99 -11.33 -5.63
C ALA A 121 10.14 -12.39 -6.35
N LEU A 122 10.00 -13.58 -5.77
CA LEU A 122 9.16 -14.64 -6.32
C LEU A 122 7.66 -14.28 -6.26
N GLU A 123 7.19 -13.74 -5.14
CA GLU A 123 5.81 -13.31 -4.97
C GLU A 123 5.44 -12.15 -5.89
N ASN A 124 6.36 -11.23 -6.08
CA ASN A 124 6.17 -10.03 -6.90
C ASN A 124 6.52 -10.26 -8.39
N GLY A 125 6.85 -11.46 -8.79
CA GLY A 125 7.16 -11.79 -10.19
C GLY A 125 6.06 -11.38 -11.17
N SER A 126 4.80 -11.43 -10.76
CA SER A 126 3.64 -10.95 -11.53
C SER A 126 3.55 -9.41 -11.58
N ILE A 127 4.16 -8.69 -10.63
CA ILE A 127 4.15 -7.21 -10.56
C ILE A 127 5.13 -6.62 -11.58
N LEU A 128 6.09 -7.39 -12.09
CA LEU A 128 7.00 -6.94 -13.14
C LEU A 128 6.27 -6.46 -14.42
N SER A 129 5.03 -6.89 -14.62
CA SER A 129 4.19 -6.37 -15.72
C SER A 129 3.84 -4.88 -15.53
N ASN A 130 3.71 -4.41 -14.30
CA ASN A 130 3.36 -3.02 -13.98
C ASN A 130 4.57 -2.07 -14.09
N THR A 131 5.80 -2.59 -14.11
CA THR A 131 7.01 -1.76 -14.26
C THR A 131 7.05 -1.00 -15.58
N LYS A 132 6.33 -1.45 -16.61
CA LYS A 132 6.21 -0.73 -17.88
C LYS A 132 5.46 0.59 -17.70
N VAL A 133 4.37 0.59 -16.96
CA VAL A 133 3.56 1.79 -16.67
C VAL A 133 4.36 2.76 -15.80
N GLU A 134 4.96 2.28 -14.73
CA GLU A 134 5.82 3.09 -13.86
C GLU A 134 6.95 3.77 -14.64
N ARG A 135 7.65 3.02 -15.50
CA ARG A 135 8.71 3.55 -16.35
C ARG A 135 8.20 4.62 -17.32
N GLN A 136 7.01 4.44 -17.90
CA GLN A 136 6.41 5.42 -18.79
C GLN A 136 6.08 6.72 -18.03
N LEU A 137 5.51 6.61 -16.83
CA LEU A 137 5.22 7.76 -15.97
C LEU A 137 6.49 8.50 -15.54
N MET A 138 7.54 7.78 -15.16
CA MET A 138 8.84 8.38 -14.83
C MET A 138 9.46 9.11 -16.04
N TRP A 139 9.40 8.52 -17.23
CA TRP A 139 9.87 9.16 -18.47
C TRP A 139 9.05 10.39 -18.83
N ALA A 140 7.73 10.34 -18.67
CA ALA A 140 6.85 11.48 -18.90
C ALA A 140 7.19 12.64 -17.95
N GLU A 141 7.38 12.35 -16.67
CA GLU A 141 7.76 13.34 -15.66
C GLU A 141 9.15 13.92 -15.90
N LEU A 142 10.13 13.09 -16.26
CA LEU A 142 11.46 13.56 -16.64
C LEU A 142 11.41 14.53 -17.83
N LYS A 143 10.66 14.16 -18.87
CA LYS A 143 10.45 15.04 -20.04
C LYS A 143 9.76 16.35 -19.65
N ARG A 144 8.76 16.28 -18.77
CA ARG A 144 8.05 17.47 -18.26
C ARG A 144 9.02 18.40 -17.52
N ARG A 145 9.85 17.88 -16.64
CA ARG A 145 10.87 18.66 -15.88
C ARG A 145 11.89 19.29 -16.82
N LEU A 146 12.42 18.54 -17.75
CA LEU A 146 13.37 19.06 -18.74
C LEU A 146 12.75 20.19 -19.56
N ARG A 147 11.49 20.03 -20.03
CA ARG A 147 10.77 21.04 -20.80
C ARG A 147 10.53 22.32 -20.00
N ASN A 148 10.22 22.16 -18.71
CA ASN A 148 9.94 23.25 -17.79
C ASN A 148 11.20 23.78 -17.07
N ARG A 149 12.40 23.28 -17.42
CA ARG A 149 13.68 23.63 -16.77
C ARG A 149 13.67 23.45 -15.25
N GLN A 150 12.89 22.50 -14.74
CA GLN A 150 12.78 22.16 -13.31
C GLN A 150 13.83 21.09 -12.96
N PHE A 151 15.07 21.51 -12.74
CA PHE A 151 16.16 20.57 -12.41
C PHE A 151 16.25 20.24 -10.93
N PHE A 152 15.69 21.08 -10.07
CA PHE A 152 15.69 20.87 -8.63
C PHE A 152 14.25 20.79 -8.11
N TYR A 153 14.06 19.94 -7.09
CA TYR A 153 12.82 19.89 -6.34
C TYR A 153 12.68 21.17 -5.52
N GLN A 154 11.59 21.87 -5.72
CA GLN A 154 11.14 22.93 -4.83
C GLN A 154 9.89 22.40 -4.12
N PRO A 155 9.95 22.26 -2.77
CA PRO A 155 8.81 21.75 -2.00
C PRO A 155 7.61 22.72 -2.06
#